data_0535fdbfc488e911700cc5e147203a59
#
_entry.id   0535fdbfc488e911700cc5e147203a59
#
_cell.length_a   1.000
_cell.length_b   1.000
_cell.length_c   1.000
_cell.angle_alpha   90.00
_cell.angle_beta   90.00
_cell.angle_gamma   90.00
#
_symmetry.space_group_name_H-M   'P 1'
#
loop_
_entity.id
_entity.type
_entity.pdbx_description
1 polymer ?
#
loop_
_entity_poly.entity_id
_entity_poly.type
_entity_poly.pdbx_seq_one_letter_code
_entity_poly.pdbx_strand_id
1 'polypeptide(L)'
;MKKDLIYRLFSHIPTLETERLTLRGMRVSDAPDMFEYARRPSVTEYLTWEPHASVEETRQYLTYVGQRYRTGDFYDWSVVDKVSERMIGTCGFTSFNCPSDSAEIGYVLNPAFQGKGLGTEAVRRVLRFGFEELNLHRIEAHFIQGNDASRRLMERVGMTFEGYARESMKIKGKYRTIGTCAILRSEFE
;
A
#
# COMPACT_ATOMS: atom_id res chain seq x y z
N MET A 1 15.57 13.17 4.54
CA MET A 1 15.25 12.12 5.56
C MET A 1 16.43 11.14 5.69
N LYS A 2 16.73 10.61 6.90
CA LYS A 2 17.84 9.65 7.08
C LYS A 2 17.32 8.21 6.98
N LYS A 3 17.97 7.39 6.17
CA LYS A 3 17.61 5.98 5.92
C LYS A 3 17.54 5.17 7.24
N ASP A 4 18.46 5.40 8.15
CA ASP A 4 18.49 4.71 9.45
C ASP A 4 17.25 5.02 10.32
N LEU A 5 16.66 6.20 10.18
CA LEU A 5 15.43 6.55 10.88
C LEU A 5 14.25 5.71 10.38
N ILE A 6 14.17 5.49 9.07
CA ILE A 6 13.13 4.64 8.46
C ILE A 6 13.28 3.21 8.96
N TYR A 7 14.47 2.62 8.87
CA TYR A 7 14.70 1.25 9.35
C TYR A 7 14.38 1.08 10.83
N ARG A 8 14.76 2.04 11.68
CA ARG A 8 14.44 2.00 13.12
C ARG A 8 12.92 2.07 13.35
N LEU A 9 12.22 2.92 12.64
CA LEU A 9 10.77 3.08 12.76
C LEU A 9 10.04 1.81 12.36
N PHE A 10 10.38 1.28 11.18
CA PHE A 10 9.67 0.12 10.63
C PHE A 10 10.14 -1.23 11.19
N SER A 11 11.25 -1.28 11.95
CA SER A 11 11.56 -2.47 12.75
C SER A 11 10.56 -2.68 13.91
N HIS A 12 9.83 -1.62 14.27
CA HIS A 12 8.71 -1.64 15.21
C HIS A 12 7.52 -0.89 14.59
N ILE A 13 7.05 -1.41 13.46
CA ILE A 13 6.00 -0.74 12.65
C ILE A 13 4.87 -0.21 13.55
N PRO A 14 4.59 1.11 13.55
CA PRO A 14 3.59 1.69 14.43
C PRO A 14 2.18 1.27 14.02
N THR A 15 1.28 1.17 14.99
CA THR A 15 -0.15 1.03 14.70
C THR A 15 -0.75 2.40 14.39
N LEU A 16 -1.46 2.50 13.28
CA LEU A 16 -2.16 3.71 12.86
C LEU A 16 -3.67 3.48 12.98
N GLU A 17 -4.35 4.43 13.60
CA GLU A 17 -5.79 4.34 13.82
C GLU A 17 -6.56 5.35 12.96
N THR A 18 -7.74 4.94 12.52
CA THR A 18 -8.77 5.80 11.92
C THR A 18 -10.11 5.55 12.61
N GLU A 19 -11.18 6.15 12.13
CA GLU A 19 -12.53 5.91 12.66
C GLU A 19 -12.94 4.42 12.52
N ARG A 20 -12.72 3.84 11.33
CA ARG A 20 -13.19 2.49 10.98
C ARG A 20 -12.10 1.43 10.86
N LEU A 21 -10.82 1.84 10.82
CA LEU A 21 -9.71 0.96 10.51
C LEU A 21 -8.61 1.02 11.57
N THR A 22 -7.97 -0.13 11.77
CA THR A 22 -6.65 -0.25 12.42
C THR A 22 -5.62 -0.70 11.37
N LEU A 23 -4.60 0.09 11.14
CA LEU A 23 -3.47 -0.28 10.29
C LEU A 23 -2.34 -0.73 11.22
N ARG A 24 -1.99 -2.02 11.17
CA ARG A 24 -0.97 -2.64 12.03
C ARG A 24 -0.02 -3.52 11.23
N GLY A 25 1.08 -3.95 11.84
CA GLY A 25 1.94 -4.97 11.24
C GLY A 25 1.16 -6.23 10.85
N MET A 26 1.46 -6.78 9.68
CA MET A 26 0.90 -8.05 9.21
C MET A 26 1.33 -9.20 10.13
N ARG A 27 0.46 -10.18 10.31
CA ARG A 27 0.68 -11.37 11.13
C ARG A 27 0.43 -12.63 10.32
N VAL A 28 1.09 -13.71 10.65
CA VAL A 28 0.85 -15.02 9.99
C VAL A 28 -0.61 -15.47 10.17
N SER A 29 -1.26 -15.09 11.27
CA SER A 29 -2.68 -15.33 11.51
C SER A 29 -3.63 -14.62 10.54
N ASP A 30 -3.16 -13.61 9.80
CA ASP A 30 -3.94 -12.89 8.78
C ASP A 30 -4.07 -13.70 7.47
N ALA A 31 -3.38 -14.85 7.36
CA ALA A 31 -3.32 -15.61 6.12
C ALA A 31 -4.69 -16.02 5.55
N PRO A 32 -5.69 -16.47 6.32
CA PRO A 32 -7.00 -16.78 5.77
C PRO A 32 -7.69 -15.57 5.15
N ASP A 33 -7.65 -14.42 5.81
CA ASP A 33 -8.25 -13.17 5.33
C ASP A 33 -7.53 -12.63 4.10
N MET A 34 -6.20 -12.63 4.11
CA MET A 34 -5.41 -12.20 2.97
C MET A 34 -5.62 -13.14 1.77
N PHE A 35 -5.64 -14.44 1.96
CA PHE A 35 -5.87 -15.42 0.90
C PHE A 35 -7.22 -15.24 0.21
N GLU A 36 -8.25 -14.82 0.94
CA GLU A 36 -9.58 -14.59 0.37
C GLU A 36 -9.55 -13.64 -0.83
N TYR A 37 -8.77 -12.58 -0.77
CA TYR A 37 -8.63 -11.64 -1.89
C TYR A 37 -7.39 -11.92 -2.76
N ALA A 38 -6.29 -12.38 -2.18
CA ALA A 38 -5.04 -12.59 -2.91
C ALA A 38 -5.11 -13.72 -3.96
N ARG A 39 -6.01 -14.70 -3.77
CA ARG A 39 -6.25 -15.77 -4.75
C ARG A 39 -7.04 -15.34 -5.99
N ARG A 40 -7.61 -14.12 -6.00
CA ARG A 40 -8.52 -13.66 -7.06
C ARG A 40 -7.74 -13.03 -8.22
N PRO A 41 -7.83 -13.57 -9.46
CA PRO A 41 -7.20 -12.96 -10.63
C PRO A 41 -7.62 -11.51 -10.86
N SER A 42 -8.89 -11.16 -10.58
CA SER A 42 -9.39 -9.79 -10.69
C SER A 42 -8.74 -8.80 -9.72
N VAL A 43 -8.21 -9.24 -8.59
CA VAL A 43 -7.46 -8.42 -7.66
C VAL A 43 -6.04 -8.21 -8.15
N THR A 44 -5.41 -9.27 -8.67
CA THR A 44 -4.01 -9.22 -9.09
C THR A 44 -3.80 -8.71 -10.51
N GLU A 45 -4.87 -8.47 -11.27
CA GLU A 45 -4.82 -8.03 -12.67
C GLU A 45 -3.91 -6.80 -12.87
N TYR A 46 -3.98 -5.86 -11.94
CA TYR A 46 -3.20 -4.61 -11.94
C TYR A 46 -2.09 -4.57 -10.90
N LEU A 47 -1.68 -5.75 -10.39
CA LEU A 47 -0.61 -5.89 -9.40
C LEU A 47 0.60 -6.60 -9.99
N THR A 48 1.74 -6.45 -9.34
CA THR A 48 3.02 -7.02 -9.79
C THR A 48 3.17 -8.51 -9.48
N TRP A 49 2.31 -9.08 -8.63
CA TRP A 49 2.35 -10.46 -8.18
C TRP A 49 1.17 -11.28 -8.73
N GLU A 50 1.36 -12.60 -8.83
CA GLU A 50 0.35 -13.54 -9.31
C GLU A 50 -0.62 -13.93 -8.17
N PRO A 51 -1.85 -14.40 -8.50
CA PRO A 51 -2.76 -14.90 -7.48
C PRO A 51 -2.11 -16.00 -6.63
N HIS A 52 -2.29 -15.93 -5.32
CA HIS A 52 -1.82 -16.99 -4.43
C HIS A 52 -2.56 -18.30 -4.70
N ALA A 53 -1.81 -19.37 -4.86
CA ALA A 53 -2.38 -20.70 -5.16
C ALA A 53 -2.98 -21.38 -3.92
N SER A 54 -2.52 -21.04 -2.71
CA SER A 54 -2.98 -21.64 -1.47
C SER A 54 -2.84 -20.69 -0.27
N VAL A 55 -3.56 -20.99 0.80
CA VAL A 55 -3.39 -20.28 2.07
C VAL A 55 -1.99 -20.48 2.65
N GLU A 56 -1.34 -21.60 2.33
CA GLU A 56 0.02 -21.88 2.79
C GLU A 56 1.05 -20.95 2.11
N GLU A 57 0.88 -20.68 0.81
CA GLU A 57 1.68 -19.67 0.11
C GLU A 57 1.51 -18.29 0.77
N THR A 58 0.28 -17.93 1.14
CA THR A 58 0.01 -16.69 1.88
C THR A 58 0.70 -16.69 3.26
N ARG A 59 0.74 -17.83 3.98
CA ARG A 59 1.47 -17.95 5.25
C ARG A 59 2.98 -17.75 5.07
N GLN A 60 3.55 -18.33 4.01
CA GLN A 60 4.96 -18.17 3.69
C GLN A 60 5.28 -16.70 3.39
N TYR A 61 4.45 -16.03 2.59
CA TYR A 61 4.57 -14.59 2.34
C TYR A 61 4.52 -13.77 3.65
N LEU A 62 3.54 -14.01 4.52
CA LEU A 62 3.42 -13.29 5.79
C LEU A 62 4.58 -13.59 6.75
N THR A 63 5.13 -14.81 6.70
CA THR A 63 6.34 -15.17 7.45
C THR A 63 7.54 -14.37 6.93
N TYR A 64 7.70 -14.25 5.61
CA TYR A 64 8.72 -13.41 4.99
C TYR A 64 8.55 -11.94 5.39
N VAL A 65 7.33 -11.40 5.34
CA VAL A 65 7.04 -10.01 5.80
C VAL A 65 7.45 -9.81 7.26
N GLY A 66 7.13 -10.76 8.14
CA GLY A 66 7.54 -10.71 9.55
C GLY A 66 9.05 -10.67 9.75
N GLN A 67 9.83 -11.32 8.87
CA GLN A 67 11.30 -11.22 8.88
C GLN A 67 11.77 -9.83 8.43
N ARG A 68 11.13 -9.27 7.38
CA ARG A 68 11.46 -7.94 6.85
C ARG A 68 11.13 -6.81 7.83
N TYR A 69 10.08 -6.94 8.63
CA TYR A 69 9.85 -6.00 9.74
C TYR A 69 11.00 -5.97 10.74
N ARG A 70 11.62 -7.12 11.07
CA ARG A 70 12.75 -7.15 12.01
C ARG A 70 13.96 -6.37 11.53
N THR A 71 14.15 -6.26 10.22
CA THR A 71 15.22 -5.48 9.60
C THR A 71 14.80 -4.04 9.29
N GLY A 72 13.51 -3.72 9.46
CA GLY A 72 12.96 -2.38 9.23
C GLY A 72 12.90 -1.98 7.74
N ASP A 73 12.91 -2.95 6.83
CA ASP A 73 12.92 -2.73 5.38
C ASP A 73 11.62 -3.17 4.68
N PHE A 74 10.54 -3.22 5.45
CA PHE A 74 9.18 -3.44 4.96
C PHE A 74 8.23 -2.39 5.56
N TYR A 75 7.49 -1.68 4.73
CA TYR A 75 6.83 -0.42 5.07
C TYR A 75 5.31 -0.44 4.83
N ASP A 76 4.72 -1.63 4.75
CA ASP A 76 3.32 -1.81 4.44
C ASP A 76 2.56 -2.35 5.66
N TRP A 77 1.33 -1.88 5.87
CA TRP A 77 0.45 -2.27 6.96
C TRP A 77 -0.64 -3.21 6.49
N SER A 78 -1.03 -4.13 7.35
CA SER A 78 -2.33 -4.77 7.30
C SER A 78 -3.42 -3.75 7.60
N VAL A 79 -4.41 -3.63 6.73
CA VAL A 79 -5.62 -2.83 6.97
C VAL A 79 -6.68 -3.74 7.59
N VAL A 80 -7.05 -3.46 8.83
CA VAL A 80 -8.03 -4.24 9.60
C VAL A 80 -9.29 -3.42 9.79
N ASP A 81 -10.44 -3.98 9.40
CA ASP A 81 -11.74 -3.39 9.65
C ASP A 81 -12.16 -3.60 11.12
N LYS A 82 -12.46 -2.53 11.84
CA LYS A 82 -12.77 -2.57 13.29
C LYS A 82 -14.06 -3.31 13.62
N VAL A 83 -15.01 -3.37 12.69
CA VAL A 83 -16.30 -4.01 12.92
C VAL A 83 -16.18 -5.53 12.81
N SER A 84 -15.51 -6.01 11.76
CA SER A 84 -15.34 -7.46 11.52
C SER A 84 -14.08 -8.03 12.14
N GLU A 85 -13.16 -7.18 12.62
CA GLU A 85 -11.82 -7.52 13.12
C GLU A 85 -10.95 -8.28 12.10
N ARG A 86 -11.33 -8.25 10.82
CA ARG A 86 -10.67 -8.95 9.71
C ARG A 86 -9.66 -8.07 9.00
N MET A 87 -8.58 -8.68 8.53
CA MET A 87 -7.69 -8.05 7.56
C MET A 87 -8.42 -7.95 6.22
N ILE A 88 -8.61 -6.73 5.73
CA ILE A 88 -9.33 -6.44 4.49
C ILE A 88 -8.44 -5.97 3.35
N GLY A 89 -7.15 -5.84 3.57
CA GLY A 89 -6.19 -5.37 2.57
C GLY A 89 -4.87 -4.94 3.16
N THR A 90 -4.06 -4.29 2.34
CA THR A 90 -2.79 -3.66 2.75
C THR A 90 -2.73 -2.23 2.26
N CYS A 91 -1.99 -1.38 2.97
CA CYS A 91 -1.71 0.00 2.58
C CYS A 91 -0.41 0.46 3.24
N GLY A 92 0.55 0.95 2.46
CA GLY A 92 1.83 1.40 2.99
C GLY A 92 2.76 1.98 1.95
N PHE A 93 4.02 2.18 2.33
CA PHE A 93 5.04 2.65 1.41
C PHE A 93 5.73 1.47 0.72
N THR A 94 5.91 1.57 -0.60
CA THR A 94 6.65 0.59 -1.40
C THR A 94 8.12 0.92 -1.49
N SER A 95 8.44 2.22 -1.46
CA SER A 95 9.82 2.71 -1.54
C SER A 95 9.99 4.08 -0.91
N PHE A 96 11.25 4.41 -0.54
CA PHE A 96 11.65 5.73 -0.08
C PHE A 96 12.84 6.26 -0.89
N ASN A 97 12.73 7.50 -1.34
CA ASN A 97 13.84 8.27 -1.90
C ASN A 97 14.28 9.31 -0.85
N CYS A 98 15.20 8.89 0.04
CA CYS A 98 15.66 9.72 1.15
C CYS A 98 16.33 11.04 0.72
N PRO A 99 17.14 11.10 -0.36
CA PRO A 99 17.71 12.35 -0.85
C PRO A 99 16.67 13.40 -1.25
N SER A 100 15.51 12.96 -1.73
CA SER A 100 14.43 13.84 -2.22
C SER A 100 13.29 14.00 -1.20
N ASP A 101 13.40 13.43 -0.01
CA ASP A 101 12.34 13.36 1.00
C ASP A 101 10.99 12.93 0.40
N SER A 102 11.04 11.90 -0.46
CA SER A 102 9.86 11.36 -1.13
C SER A 102 9.69 9.86 -0.92
N ALA A 103 8.45 9.40 -1.11
CA ALA A 103 8.11 8.00 -1.02
C ALA A 103 7.03 7.63 -2.05
N GLU A 104 6.96 6.34 -2.37
CA GLU A 104 5.88 5.76 -3.14
C GLU A 104 4.94 5.00 -2.19
N ILE A 105 3.62 5.15 -2.40
CA ILE A 105 2.59 4.43 -1.67
C ILE A 105 1.93 3.37 -2.55
N GLY A 106 1.64 2.20 -1.95
CA GLY A 106 0.87 1.13 -2.57
C GLY A 106 -0.28 0.67 -1.67
N TYR A 107 -1.31 0.09 -2.27
CA TYR A 107 -2.45 -0.45 -1.52
C TYR A 107 -3.18 -1.52 -2.31
N VAL A 108 -3.80 -2.44 -1.58
CA VAL A 108 -4.73 -3.45 -2.08
C VAL A 108 -5.90 -3.54 -1.11
N LEU A 109 -7.13 -3.66 -1.60
CA LEU A 109 -8.31 -3.86 -0.77
C LEU A 109 -9.14 -5.03 -1.29
N ASN A 110 -9.58 -5.90 -0.39
CA ASN A 110 -10.51 -6.99 -0.68
C ASN A 110 -11.77 -6.42 -1.36
N PRO A 111 -12.18 -6.93 -2.53
CA PRO A 111 -13.35 -6.45 -3.26
C PRO A 111 -14.64 -6.38 -2.44
N ALA A 112 -14.82 -7.27 -1.46
CA ALA A 112 -15.99 -7.29 -0.57
C ALA A 112 -16.08 -6.01 0.31
N PHE A 113 -14.99 -5.27 0.45
CA PHE A 113 -14.89 -4.05 1.26
C PHE A 113 -14.71 -2.78 0.41
N GLN A 114 -14.69 -2.90 -0.92
CA GLN A 114 -14.62 -1.76 -1.83
C GLN A 114 -15.96 -1.00 -1.89
N GLY A 115 -15.94 0.22 -2.43
CA GLY A 115 -17.12 1.07 -2.56
C GLY A 115 -17.62 1.73 -1.28
N LYS A 116 -17.00 1.44 -0.13
CA LYS A 116 -17.41 1.94 1.21
C LYS A 116 -16.51 3.09 1.73
N GLY A 117 -15.58 3.58 0.92
CA GLY A 117 -14.63 4.63 1.32
C GLY A 117 -13.44 4.16 2.17
N LEU A 118 -13.37 2.87 2.55
CA LEU A 118 -12.32 2.33 3.42
C LEU A 118 -10.91 2.46 2.82
N GLY A 119 -10.76 2.23 1.51
CA GLY A 119 -9.46 2.43 0.84
C GLY A 119 -9.00 3.89 0.88
N THR A 120 -9.90 4.84 0.67
CA THR A 120 -9.62 6.28 0.79
C THR A 120 -9.18 6.66 2.20
N GLU A 121 -9.86 6.10 3.21
CA GLU A 121 -9.55 6.32 4.63
C GLU A 121 -8.17 5.77 5.01
N ALA A 122 -7.83 4.55 4.57
CA ALA A 122 -6.53 3.94 4.80
C ALA A 122 -5.40 4.76 4.14
N VAL A 123 -5.55 5.12 2.86
CA VAL A 123 -4.55 5.89 2.12
C VAL A 123 -4.35 7.27 2.75
N ARG A 124 -5.42 8.00 3.11
CA ARG A 124 -5.29 9.30 3.81
C ARG A 124 -4.54 9.18 5.12
N ARG A 125 -4.76 8.11 5.89
CA ARG A 125 -4.04 7.89 7.15
C ARG A 125 -2.54 7.66 6.93
N VAL A 126 -2.17 6.91 5.88
CA VAL A 126 -0.77 6.69 5.52
C VAL A 126 -0.11 7.96 4.96
N LEU A 127 -0.82 8.74 4.13
CA LEU A 127 -0.34 10.05 3.66
C LEU A 127 -0.05 10.99 4.83
N ARG A 128 -0.98 11.09 5.80
CA ARG A 128 -0.79 11.88 7.01
C ARG A 128 0.44 11.45 7.78
N PHE A 129 0.63 10.15 7.99
CA PHE A 129 1.83 9.63 8.63
C PHE A 129 3.11 10.01 7.88
N GLY A 130 3.10 9.92 6.55
CA GLY A 130 4.23 10.33 5.72
C GLY A 130 4.59 11.80 5.85
N PHE A 131 3.60 12.68 5.86
CA PHE A 131 3.82 14.12 5.93
C PHE A 131 4.12 14.62 7.36
N GLU A 132 3.37 14.15 8.35
CA GLU A 132 3.48 14.67 9.72
C GLU A 132 4.61 14.01 10.51
N GLU A 133 4.79 12.68 10.38
CA GLU A 133 5.75 11.93 11.20
C GLU A 133 7.08 11.66 10.48
N LEU A 134 7.04 11.35 9.16
CA LEU A 134 8.26 11.14 8.37
C LEU A 134 8.81 12.42 7.74
N ASN A 135 8.07 13.53 7.82
CA ASN A 135 8.45 14.81 7.24
C ASN A 135 8.75 14.74 5.73
N LEU A 136 8.00 13.89 4.99
CA LEU A 136 8.14 13.80 3.56
C LEU A 136 7.73 15.11 2.88
N HIS A 137 8.37 15.41 1.75
CA HIS A 137 8.01 16.54 0.89
C HIS A 137 6.97 16.13 -0.16
N ARG A 138 7.09 14.89 -0.69
CA ARG A 138 6.26 14.36 -1.77
C ARG A 138 5.93 12.89 -1.54
N ILE A 139 4.69 12.52 -1.85
CA ILE A 139 4.28 11.11 -1.90
C ILE A 139 3.62 10.86 -3.26
N GLU A 140 4.06 9.81 -3.93
CA GLU A 140 3.54 9.39 -5.23
C GLU A 140 2.93 8.00 -5.17
N ALA A 141 2.10 7.69 -6.15
CA ALA A 141 1.52 6.37 -6.34
C ALA A 141 1.46 6.05 -7.84
N HIS A 142 1.71 4.79 -8.17
CA HIS A 142 1.68 4.30 -9.54
C HIS A 142 0.49 3.39 -9.79
N PHE A 143 -0.01 3.41 -11.02
CA PHE A 143 -1.07 2.50 -11.47
C PHE A 143 -0.84 2.07 -12.92
N ILE A 144 -1.21 0.83 -13.24
CA ILE A 144 -1.21 0.35 -14.62
C ILE A 144 -2.36 1.03 -15.38
N GLN A 145 -2.10 1.53 -16.58
CA GLN A 145 -3.12 2.13 -17.44
C GLN A 145 -4.32 1.17 -17.59
N GLY A 146 -5.54 1.70 -17.40
CA GLY A 146 -6.78 0.93 -17.32
C GLY A 146 -7.25 0.64 -15.88
N ASN A 147 -6.41 0.83 -14.85
CA ASN A 147 -6.84 0.75 -13.46
C ASN A 147 -7.45 2.08 -12.99
N ASP A 148 -8.60 2.43 -13.56
CA ASP A 148 -9.29 3.68 -13.24
C ASP A 148 -9.80 3.74 -11.80
N ALA A 149 -10.03 2.59 -11.17
CA ALA A 149 -10.44 2.55 -9.78
C ALA A 149 -9.34 3.07 -8.85
N SER A 150 -8.08 2.65 -9.10
CA SER A 150 -6.91 3.14 -8.37
C SER A 150 -6.69 4.63 -8.61
N ARG A 151 -6.71 5.07 -9.87
CA ARG A 151 -6.58 6.48 -10.22
C ARG A 151 -7.61 7.36 -9.49
N ARG A 152 -8.89 6.99 -9.55
CA ARG A 152 -9.96 7.74 -8.85
C ARG A 152 -9.79 7.77 -7.33
N LEU A 153 -9.18 6.72 -6.73
CA LEU A 153 -8.86 6.75 -5.30
C LEU A 153 -7.73 7.75 -5.02
N MET A 154 -6.66 7.74 -5.82
CA MET A 154 -5.54 8.69 -5.72
C MET A 154 -6.04 10.15 -5.83
N GLU A 155 -6.87 10.44 -6.82
CA GLU A 155 -7.46 11.77 -7.02
C GLU A 155 -8.35 12.19 -5.82
N ARG A 156 -9.13 11.27 -5.24
CA ARG A 156 -9.95 11.54 -4.05
C ARG A 156 -9.17 11.84 -2.77
N VAL A 157 -7.95 11.39 -2.67
CA VAL A 157 -7.08 11.73 -1.54
C VAL A 157 -6.23 12.97 -1.79
N GLY A 158 -6.48 13.67 -2.91
CA GLY A 158 -5.81 14.93 -3.24
C GLY A 158 -4.58 14.77 -4.15
N MET A 159 -4.27 13.57 -4.63
CA MET A 159 -3.16 13.40 -5.57
C MET A 159 -3.51 13.96 -6.95
N THR A 160 -2.55 14.65 -7.56
CA THR A 160 -2.62 15.16 -8.94
C THR A 160 -2.05 14.13 -9.90
N PHE A 161 -2.75 13.86 -11.01
CA PHE A 161 -2.23 13.02 -12.08
C PHE A 161 -1.15 13.76 -12.87
N GLU A 162 0.04 13.17 -12.97
CA GLU A 162 1.22 13.80 -13.61
C GLU A 162 1.51 13.25 -15.02
N GLY A 163 0.95 12.12 -15.40
CA GLY A 163 1.14 11.58 -16.74
C GLY A 163 1.36 10.07 -16.81
N TYR A 164 1.61 9.61 -18.03
CA TYR A 164 1.91 8.20 -18.33
C TYR A 164 3.34 8.02 -18.83
N ALA A 165 4.03 7.02 -18.29
CA ALA A 165 5.27 6.47 -18.83
C ALA A 165 4.94 5.23 -19.66
N ARG A 166 5.07 5.35 -21.01
CA ARG A 166 4.70 4.27 -21.94
C ARG A 166 5.63 3.07 -21.79
N GLU A 167 5.02 1.88 -21.57
CA GLU A 167 5.71 0.58 -21.51
C GLU A 167 6.93 0.56 -20.56
N SER A 168 6.86 1.35 -19.48
CA SER A 168 7.98 1.59 -18.57
C SER A 168 8.24 0.44 -17.60
N MET A 169 7.28 -0.47 -17.40
CA MET A 169 7.45 -1.61 -16.50
C MET A 169 7.07 -2.93 -17.19
N LYS A 170 7.88 -3.97 -16.97
CA LYS A 170 7.53 -5.33 -17.37
C LYS A 170 6.87 -6.05 -16.19
N ILE A 171 5.58 -6.29 -16.29
CA ILE A 171 4.77 -6.94 -15.25
C ILE A 171 4.16 -8.21 -15.83
N LYS A 172 4.38 -9.36 -15.18
CA LYS A 172 3.87 -10.68 -15.63
C LYS A 172 4.17 -10.95 -17.12
N GLY A 173 5.42 -10.69 -17.51
CA GLY A 173 5.90 -10.92 -18.86
C GLY A 173 5.43 -9.90 -19.92
N LYS A 174 4.58 -8.91 -19.58
CA LYS A 174 4.06 -7.90 -20.52
C LYS A 174 4.58 -6.51 -20.15
N TYR A 175 4.92 -5.70 -21.16
CA TYR A 175 5.22 -4.29 -20.95
C TYR A 175 3.92 -3.54 -20.67
N ARG A 176 3.95 -2.71 -19.61
CA ARG A 176 2.80 -1.94 -19.14
C ARG A 176 3.11 -0.45 -19.12
N THR A 177 2.15 0.33 -19.58
CA THR A 177 2.16 1.78 -19.41
C THR A 177 1.72 2.11 -17.99
N ILE A 178 2.51 2.93 -17.31
CA ILE A 178 2.33 3.28 -15.90
C ILE A 178 1.90 4.74 -15.80
N GLY A 179 0.81 4.98 -15.12
CA GLY A 179 0.37 6.32 -14.71
C GLY A 179 0.91 6.66 -13.34
N THR A 180 1.26 7.92 -13.13
CA THR A 180 1.73 8.46 -11.86
C THR A 180 0.77 9.52 -11.36
N CYS A 181 0.37 9.41 -10.10
CA CYS A 181 -0.25 10.49 -9.33
C CYS A 181 0.64 10.82 -8.14
N ALA A 182 0.66 12.10 -7.74
CA ALA A 182 1.46 12.55 -6.60
C ALA A 182 0.75 13.67 -5.84
N ILE A 183 1.17 13.85 -4.58
CA ILE A 183 0.75 14.94 -3.72
C ILE A 183 1.96 15.50 -2.99
N LEU A 184 2.04 16.83 -2.90
CA LEU A 184 3.04 17.55 -2.13
C LEU A 184 2.54 17.81 -0.71
N ARG A 185 3.47 17.95 0.23
CA ARG A 185 3.13 18.32 1.61
C ARG A 185 2.26 19.59 1.68
N SER A 186 2.57 20.60 0.86
CA SER A 186 1.83 21.87 0.81
C SER A 186 0.40 21.77 0.29
N GLU A 187 0.04 20.64 -0.32
CA GLU A 187 -1.28 20.35 -0.90
C GLU A 187 -2.12 19.45 0.02
N PHE A 188 -1.49 18.85 1.03
CA PHE A 188 -2.17 17.92 1.95
C PHE A 188 -2.84 18.66 3.10
N GLU A 189 -4.17 18.51 3.24
CA GLU A 189 -5.02 19.07 4.28
C GLU A 189 -5.41 18.03 5.35
#